data_34f28cf57908cf0aeff99906413fd7a9
#
_entry.id   34f28cf57908cf0aeff99906413fd7a9
#
_cell.length_a   1.000
_cell.length_b   1.000
_cell.length_c   1.000
_cell.angle_alpha   90.00
_cell.angle_beta   90.00
_cell.angle_gamma   90.00
#
_symmetry.space_group_name_H-M   'P 1'
#
loop_
_entity.id
_entity.type
_entity.pdbx_description
1 polymer ?
#
loop_
_entity_poly.entity_id
_entity_poly.type
_entity_poly.pdbx_seq_one_letter_code
_entity_poly.pdbx_strand_id
1 'polypeptide(L)'
;MAISVNAMRTIDHWVGVPLCAIARPIVALLDLLSKPFARSTEPKRLLFIELSEMGSAILVDPAMRKAQANGADIYFLIFKSNAASLGLLNTVHPNHIFTIDSSSLWKLAFDTLRFLVKARFYRIDTVIDLELFSRFTALLTGLCGARRRVGYHIFHGEGLWRGTMLTRKVHYNPHIHIAKNFISLVHAAFAKEEEQPFSKITISDQEIQLAHAVIDPMVKQYLQLRIENLAQQAMIPFKHGQQRIILINPNASDLLPQRRWAPERFSE
;
A
#
# COMPACT_ATOMS: atom_id res chain seq x y z
N MET A 1 -22.92 4.25 7.07
CA MET A 1 -22.21 5.46 6.62
C MET A 1 -20.74 5.16 6.63
N ALA A 2 -20.04 5.41 5.53
CA ALA A 2 -18.57 5.32 5.50
C ALA A 2 -17.97 6.38 6.44
N ILE A 3 -16.90 6.03 7.13
CA ILE A 3 -16.20 6.94 8.04
C ILE A 3 -15.55 8.04 7.19
N SER A 4 -15.82 9.31 7.50
CA SER A 4 -15.20 10.43 6.75
C SER A 4 -13.69 10.47 6.99
N VAL A 5 -12.92 10.98 6.02
CA VAL A 5 -11.46 11.12 6.12
C VAL A 5 -11.03 11.94 7.33
N ASN A 6 -11.75 13.02 7.64
CA ASN A 6 -11.47 13.84 8.82
C ASN A 6 -11.71 13.07 10.12
N ALA A 7 -12.78 12.26 10.17
CA ALA A 7 -13.02 11.38 11.31
C ALA A 7 -11.91 10.33 11.47
N MET A 8 -11.44 9.73 10.36
CA MET A 8 -10.31 8.79 10.40
C MET A 8 -9.03 9.45 10.93
N ARG A 9 -8.71 10.68 10.50
CA ARG A 9 -7.55 11.43 11.00
C ARG A 9 -7.67 11.76 12.49
N THR A 10 -8.85 12.15 12.93
CA THR A 10 -9.12 12.46 14.35
C THR A 10 -8.97 11.20 15.21
N ILE A 11 -9.53 10.08 14.76
CA ILE A 11 -9.39 8.78 15.44
C ILE A 11 -7.91 8.36 15.45
N ASP A 12 -7.20 8.45 14.33
CA ASP A 12 -5.78 8.10 14.24
C ASP A 12 -4.93 8.95 15.20
N HIS A 13 -5.29 10.23 15.40
CA HIS A 13 -4.57 11.08 16.36
C HIS A 13 -4.90 10.71 17.82
N TRP A 14 -6.17 10.76 18.21
CA TRP A 14 -6.55 10.61 19.61
C TRP A 14 -6.47 9.18 20.13
N VAL A 15 -6.73 8.19 19.29
CA VAL A 15 -6.69 6.76 19.63
C VAL A 15 -5.37 6.12 19.20
N GLY A 16 -4.85 6.48 18.06
CA GLY A 16 -3.62 5.89 17.51
C GLY A 16 -2.38 6.21 18.34
N VAL A 17 -2.25 7.44 18.89
CA VAL A 17 -1.10 7.80 19.74
C VAL A 17 -1.06 6.95 21.02
N PRO A 18 -2.11 6.87 21.85
CA PRO A 18 -2.11 6.00 23.02
C PRO A 18 -1.91 4.54 22.69
N LEU A 19 -2.55 4.05 21.62
CA LEU A 19 -2.41 2.65 21.21
C LEU A 19 -0.98 2.32 20.76
N CYS A 20 -0.31 3.19 20.01
CA CYS A 20 1.10 3.00 19.65
C CYS A 20 2.02 3.02 20.88
N ALA A 21 1.71 3.87 21.88
CA ALA A 21 2.48 3.92 23.13
C ALA A 21 2.33 2.62 23.93
N ILE A 22 1.11 2.05 24.01
CA ILE A 22 0.82 0.79 24.70
C ILE A 22 1.38 -0.41 23.90
N ALA A 23 1.24 -0.41 22.59
CA ALA A 23 1.71 -1.50 21.74
C ALA A 23 3.24 -1.65 21.77
N ARG A 24 3.98 -0.55 21.94
CA ARG A 24 5.45 -0.55 21.98
C ARG A 24 6.03 -1.53 23.01
N PRO A 25 5.73 -1.46 24.32
CA PRO A 25 6.28 -2.39 25.29
C PRO A 25 5.80 -3.82 25.06
N ILE A 26 4.57 -4.02 24.58
CA ILE A 26 4.04 -5.35 24.24
C ILE A 26 4.86 -5.97 23.12
N VAL A 27 5.08 -5.25 22.03
CA VAL A 27 5.88 -5.71 20.88
C VAL A 27 7.34 -5.97 21.31
N ALA A 28 7.92 -5.09 22.12
CA ALA A 28 9.28 -5.27 22.63
C ALA A 28 9.40 -6.55 23.51
N LEU A 29 8.40 -6.82 24.34
CA LEU A 29 8.34 -8.05 25.15
C LEU A 29 8.21 -9.29 24.26
N LEU A 30 7.32 -9.26 23.27
CA LEU A 30 7.15 -10.35 22.30
C LEU A 30 8.45 -10.61 21.51
N ASP A 31 9.14 -9.55 21.07
CA ASP A 31 10.43 -9.66 20.41
C ASP A 31 11.49 -10.32 21.34
N LEU A 32 11.53 -9.91 22.60
CA LEU A 32 12.45 -10.49 23.58
C LEU A 32 12.20 -12.00 23.79
N LEU A 33 10.94 -12.38 23.95
CA LEU A 33 10.54 -13.78 24.15
C LEU A 33 10.78 -14.64 22.90
N SER A 34 10.75 -14.04 21.72
CA SER A 34 10.97 -14.74 20.45
C SER A 34 12.45 -14.87 20.06
N LYS A 35 13.37 -14.10 20.68
CA LYS A 35 14.81 -14.10 20.38
C LYS A 35 15.46 -15.50 20.40
N PRO A 36 15.22 -16.37 21.41
CA PRO A 36 15.85 -17.70 21.47
C PRO A 36 15.51 -18.60 20.28
N PHE A 37 14.38 -18.33 19.62
CA PHE A 37 13.89 -19.09 18.46
C PHE A 37 14.21 -18.40 17.12
N ALA A 38 14.97 -17.30 17.16
CA ALA A 38 15.30 -16.50 15.99
C ALA A 38 16.44 -17.14 15.21
N ARG A 39 16.12 -17.91 14.18
CA ARG A 39 17.04 -18.12 13.08
C ARG A 39 17.04 -16.85 12.22
N SER A 40 18.22 -16.28 11.93
CA SER A 40 18.37 -15.22 10.92
C SER A 40 17.99 -15.83 9.58
N THR A 41 16.76 -15.65 9.16
CA THR A 41 16.28 -16.13 7.87
C THR A 41 16.09 -14.94 6.96
N GLU A 42 16.50 -15.09 5.71
CA GLU A 42 16.11 -14.16 4.65
C GLU A 42 14.58 -14.05 4.59
N PRO A 43 14.04 -12.88 4.15
CA PRO A 43 12.60 -12.71 3.96
C PRO A 43 12.05 -13.78 3.02
N LYS A 44 11.08 -14.57 3.49
CA LYS A 44 10.41 -15.60 2.68
C LYS A 44 8.94 -15.31 2.45
N ARG A 45 8.25 -14.75 3.44
CA ARG A 45 6.83 -14.39 3.37
C ARG A 45 6.67 -12.93 3.75
N LEU A 46 6.62 -12.11 2.72
CA LEU A 46 6.73 -10.68 2.82
C LEU A 46 5.34 -10.03 2.59
N LEU A 47 4.86 -9.31 3.58
CA LEU A 47 3.61 -8.59 3.55
C LEU A 47 3.84 -7.11 3.27
N PHE A 48 3.20 -6.58 2.24
CA PHE A 48 3.07 -5.13 2.01
C PHE A 48 1.78 -4.61 2.62
N ILE A 49 1.84 -3.46 3.28
CA ILE A 49 0.68 -2.76 3.85
C ILE A 49 0.53 -1.41 3.17
N GLU A 50 -0.55 -1.23 2.41
CA GLU A 50 -1.01 0.03 1.83
C GLU A 50 -2.53 0.01 1.85
N LEU A 51 -3.16 0.80 2.72
CA LEU A 51 -4.60 0.71 2.95
C LEU A 51 -5.39 1.70 2.11
N SER A 52 -4.90 2.92 2.01
CA SER A 52 -5.73 4.08 1.66
C SER A 52 -5.65 4.49 0.19
N GLU A 53 -4.54 4.23 -0.49
CA GLU A 53 -4.28 4.78 -1.82
C GLU A 53 -4.18 3.70 -2.91
N MET A 54 -5.17 3.66 -3.82
CA MET A 54 -5.13 2.77 -4.99
C MET A 54 -3.93 3.03 -5.91
N GLY A 55 -3.53 4.30 -6.06
CA GLY A 55 -2.37 4.69 -6.87
C GLY A 55 -1.08 4.12 -6.31
N SER A 56 -0.87 4.25 -5.01
CA SER A 56 0.29 3.68 -4.32
C SER A 56 0.31 2.16 -4.39
N ALA A 57 -0.87 1.51 -4.29
CA ALA A 57 -0.99 0.06 -4.44
C ALA A 57 -0.61 -0.45 -5.85
N ILE A 58 -0.73 0.39 -6.88
CA ILE A 58 -0.22 0.10 -8.24
C ILE A 58 1.28 0.41 -8.32
N LEU A 59 1.70 1.58 -7.82
CA LEU A 59 3.09 2.03 -7.91
C LEU A 59 4.08 1.18 -7.10
N VAL A 60 3.60 0.33 -6.20
CA VAL A 60 4.44 -0.63 -5.44
C VAL A 60 4.80 -1.88 -6.25
N ASP A 61 4.19 -2.11 -7.42
CA ASP A 61 4.43 -3.27 -8.27
C ASP A 61 5.92 -3.58 -8.52
N PRO A 62 6.79 -2.62 -8.91
CA PRO A 62 8.20 -2.89 -9.09
C PRO A 62 8.90 -3.38 -7.82
N ALA A 63 8.50 -2.85 -6.65
CA ALA A 63 9.03 -3.30 -5.36
C ALA A 63 8.59 -4.73 -5.03
N MET A 64 7.33 -5.08 -5.31
CA MET A 64 6.81 -6.45 -5.13
C MET A 64 7.55 -7.44 -6.04
N ARG A 65 7.70 -7.12 -7.33
CA ARG A 65 8.46 -7.96 -8.27
C ARG A 65 9.93 -8.12 -7.87
N LYS A 66 10.54 -7.07 -7.33
CA LYS A 66 11.91 -7.15 -6.81
C LYS A 66 12.00 -8.09 -5.60
N ALA A 67 11.03 -8.05 -4.70
CA ALA A 67 10.99 -8.98 -3.57
C ALA A 67 10.76 -10.43 -4.02
N GLN A 68 9.90 -10.66 -5.02
CA GLN A 68 9.72 -11.98 -5.63
C GLN A 68 11.01 -12.49 -6.30
N ALA A 69 11.72 -11.63 -7.02
CA ALA A 69 13.01 -11.98 -7.62
C ALA A 69 14.07 -12.38 -6.58
N ASN A 70 13.95 -11.89 -5.34
CA ASN A 70 14.76 -12.30 -4.19
C ASN A 70 14.19 -13.55 -3.47
N GLY A 71 13.21 -14.25 -4.04
CA GLY A 71 12.68 -15.49 -3.54
C GLY A 71 11.61 -15.36 -2.45
N ALA A 72 10.99 -14.20 -2.26
CA ALA A 72 9.92 -14.01 -1.29
C ALA A 72 8.52 -14.26 -1.90
N ASP A 73 7.67 -14.96 -1.16
CA ASP A 73 6.23 -14.99 -1.40
C ASP A 73 5.62 -13.67 -0.96
N ILE A 74 4.82 -13.06 -1.84
CA ILE A 74 4.24 -11.74 -1.61
C ILE A 74 2.82 -11.86 -1.10
N TYR A 75 2.55 -11.12 -0.03
CA TYR A 75 1.23 -10.89 0.56
C TYR A 75 0.94 -9.38 0.57
N PHE A 76 -0.33 -9.01 0.54
CA PHE A 76 -0.73 -7.62 0.53
C PHE A 76 -1.92 -7.38 1.47
N LEU A 77 -1.88 -6.29 2.23
CA LEU A 77 -3.00 -5.82 3.05
C LEU A 77 -3.48 -4.46 2.53
N ILE A 78 -4.78 -4.38 2.23
CA ILE A 78 -5.41 -3.20 1.62
C ILE A 78 -6.84 -3.04 2.13
N PHE A 79 -7.40 -1.82 2.09
CA PHE A 79 -8.83 -1.66 2.32
C PHE A 79 -9.64 -2.33 1.21
N LYS A 80 -10.75 -2.96 1.59
CA LYS A 80 -11.64 -3.69 0.67
C LYS A 80 -12.10 -2.85 -0.51
N SER A 81 -12.35 -1.54 -0.30
CA SER A 81 -12.71 -0.59 -1.35
C SER A 81 -11.65 -0.43 -2.44
N ASN A 82 -10.38 -0.66 -2.10
CA ASN A 82 -9.23 -0.41 -2.97
C ASN A 82 -8.63 -1.69 -3.54
N ALA A 83 -9.09 -2.86 -3.10
CA ALA A 83 -8.50 -4.16 -3.43
C ALA A 83 -8.50 -4.47 -4.94
N ALA A 84 -9.47 -3.93 -5.69
CA ALA A 84 -9.56 -4.13 -7.14
C ALA A 84 -8.31 -3.60 -7.89
N SER A 85 -7.59 -2.62 -7.35
CA SER A 85 -6.37 -2.08 -7.96
C SER A 85 -5.26 -3.12 -8.10
N LEU A 86 -5.15 -4.06 -7.16
CA LEU A 86 -4.15 -5.13 -7.19
C LEU A 86 -4.39 -6.15 -8.30
N GLY A 87 -5.64 -6.30 -8.75
CA GLY A 87 -5.99 -7.19 -9.86
C GLY A 87 -5.53 -6.69 -11.24
N LEU A 88 -5.16 -5.41 -11.37
CA LEU A 88 -4.76 -4.83 -12.66
C LEU A 88 -3.43 -5.41 -13.16
N LEU A 89 -2.48 -5.68 -12.27
CA LEU A 89 -1.14 -6.12 -12.62
C LEU A 89 -0.88 -7.60 -12.31
N ASN A 90 -1.77 -8.24 -11.53
CA ASN A 90 -1.68 -9.65 -11.12
C ASN A 90 -0.35 -10.08 -10.48
N THR A 91 0.38 -9.14 -9.87
CA THR A 91 1.65 -9.40 -9.20
C THR A 91 1.46 -10.17 -7.90
N VAL A 92 0.34 -9.95 -7.20
CA VAL A 92 -0.02 -10.64 -5.97
C VAL A 92 -1.06 -11.70 -6.26
N HIS A 93 -0.84 -12.92 -5.80
CA HIS A 93 -1.82 -13.99 -5.93
C HIS A 93 -3.12 -13.63 -5.15
N PRO A 94 -4.32 -13.83 -5.71
CA PRO A 94 -5.59 -13.42 -5.07
C PRO A 94 -5.76 -13.93 -3.63
N ASN A 95 -5.31 -15.17 -3.33
CA ASN A 95 -5.38 -15.75 -1.99
C ASN A 95 -4.39 -15.12 -0.99
N HIS A 96 -3.43 -14.32 -1.46
CA HIS A 96 -2.47 -13.59 -0.64
C HIS A 96 -2.87 -12.13 -0.39
N ILE A 97 -4.05 -11.72 -0.85
CA ILE A 97 -4.60 -10.39 -0.60
C ILE A 97 -5.48 -10.44 0.65
N PHE A 98 -5.06 -9.73 1.68
CA PHE A 98 -5.85 -9.50 2.88
C PHE A 98 -6.61 -8.18 2.75
N THR A 99 -7.87 -8.17 3.14
CA THR A 99 -8.68 -6.95 3.08
C THR A 99 -9.25 -6.60 4.44
N ILE A 100 -9.37 -5.30 4.71
CA ILE A 100 -10.07 -4.74 5.88
C ILE A 100 -11.22 -3.88 5.36
N ASP A 101 -12.43 -4.11 5.86
CA ASP A 101 -13.61 -3.31 5.53
C ASP A 101 -13.71 -2.09 6.46
N SER A 102 -13.48 -0.90 5.90
CA SER A 102 -13.56 0.38 6.62
C SER A 102 -14.95 1.01 6.63
N SER A 103 -16.00 0.30 6.17
CA SER A 103 -17.37 0.84 6.10
C SER A 103 -18.00 1.09 7.45
N SER A 104 -17.53 0.41 8.52
CA SER A 104 -17.93 0.65 9.91
C SER A 104 -16.81 0.30 10.88
N LEU A 105 -16.83 0.90 12.09
CA LEU A 105 -15.83 0.62 13.13
C LEU A 105 -15.82 -0.84 13.58
N TRP A 106 -16.98 -1.48 13.67
CA TRP A 106 -17.07 -2.90 14.03
C TRP A 106 -16.45 -3.82 12.99
N LYS A 107 -16.69 -3.55 11.71
CA LYS A 107 -16.07 -4.32 10.63
C LYS A 107 -14.57 -4.08 10.59
N LEU A 108 -14.14 -2.83 10.76
CA LEU A 108 -12.73 -2.46 10.85
C LEU A 108 -12.04 -3.26 11.96
N ALA A 109 -12.61 -3.27 13.18
CA ALA A 109 -12.06 -3.99 14.33
C ALA A 109 -12.04 -5.50 14.11
N PHE A 110 -13.14 -6.07 13.61
CA PHE A 110 -13.25 -7.51 13.34
C PHE A 110 -12.25 -7.97 12.27
N ASP A 111 -12.18 -7.25 11.14
CA ASP A 111 -11.26 -7.60 10.05
C ASP A 111 -9.80 -7.38 10.45
N THR A 112 -9.52 -6.37 11.30
CA THR A 112 -8.19 -6.17 11.89
C THR A 112 -7.78 -7.37 12.72
N LEU A 113 -8.62 -7.85 13.62
CA LEU A 113 -8.33 -9.03 14.43
C LEU A 113 -8.15 -10.28 13.56
N ARG A 114 -9.04 -10.47 12.60
CA ARG A 114 -8.95 -11.56 11.61
C ARG A 114 -7.65 -11.51 10.83
N PHE A 115 -7.22 -10.33 10.38
CA PHE A 115 -5.94 -10.12 9.72
C PHE A 115 -4.77 -10.53 10.61
N LEU A 116 -4.73 -10.05 11.87
CA LEU A 116 -3.64 -10.37 12.81
C LEU A 116 -3.51 -11.89 13.06
N VAL A 117 -4.64 -12.59 13.13
CA VAL A 117 -4.66 -14.07 13.24
C VAL A 117 -4.14 -14.70 11.93
N LYS A 118 -4.63 -14.25 10.78
CA LYS A 118 -4.20 -14.75 9.47
C LYS A 118 -2.70 -14.53 9.22
N ALA A 119 -2.18 -13.34 9.52
CA ALA A 119 -0.75 -13.04 9.36
C ALA A 119 0.13 -14.04 10.12
N ARG A 120 -0.28 -14.43 11.33
CA ARG A 120 0.41 -15.48 12.11
C ARG A 120 0.23 -16.88 11.52
N PHE A 121 -0.99 -17.21 11.07
CA PHE A 121 -1.27 -18.51 10.44
C PHE A 121 -0.44 -18.70 9.17
N TYR A 122 -0.35 -17.67 8.33
CA TYR A 122 0.49 -17.66 7.13
C TYR A 122 1.98 -17.51 7.45
N ARG A 123 2.34 -17.35 8.74
CA ARG A 123 3.73 -17.20 9.20
C ARG A 123 4.46 -16.09 8.45
N ILE A 124 3.81 -14.93 8.31
CA ILE A 124 4.46 -13.74 7.75
C ILE A 124 5.70 -13.42 8.59
N ASP A 125 6.88 -13.43 7.96
CA ASP A 125 8.16 -13.19 8.64
C ASP A 125 8.64 -11.75 8.48
N THR A 126 8.23 -11.09 7.41
CA THR A 126 8.63 -9.73 7.07
C THR A 126 7.41 -8.91 6.69
N VAL A 127 7.32 -7.68 7.20
CA VAL A 127 6.29 -6.71 6.83
C VAL A 127 6.94 -5.41 6.37
N ILE A 128 6.43 -4.85 5.30
CA ILE A 128 6.79 -3.54 4.76
C ILE A 128 5.57 -2.63 4.86
N ASP A 129 5.66 -1.61 5.71
CA ASP A 129 4.67 -0.56 5.86
C ASP A 129 4.98 0.57 4.87
N LEU A 130 4.13 0.73 3.87
CA LEU A 130 4.29 1.71 2.79
C LEU A 130 3.77 3.09 3.18
N GLU A 131 2.93 3.17 4.22
CA GLU A 131 2.31 4.42 4.62
C GLU A 131 3.19 5.26 5.55
N LEU A 132 3.19 6.59 5.31
CA LEU A 132 3.92 7.56 6.12
C LEU A 132 3.10 8.13 7.28
N PHE A 133 1.79 8.28 7.09
CA PHE A 133 0.94 9.12 7.92
C PHE A 133 -0.18 8.37 8.64
N SER A 134 -0.06 7.05 8.80
CA SER A 134 -1.06 6.21 9.48
C SER A 134 -0.45 5.51 10.71
N ARG A 135 -0.99 5.79 11.88
CA ARG A 135 -0.67 5.03 13.10
C ARG A 135 -1.34 3.68 13.10
N PHE A 136 -2.47 3.57 12.42
CA PHE A 136 -3.17 2.31 12.27
C PHE A 136 -2.30 1.27 11.55
N THR A 137 -1.63 1.63 10.44
CA THR A 137 -0.71 0.71 9.76
C THR A 137 0.52 0.39 10.60
N ALA A 138 1.02 1.35 11.39
CA ALA A 138 2.11 1.08 12.33
C ALA A 138 1.72 0.05 13.41
N LEU A 139 0.48 0.09 13.92
CA LEU A 139 -0.06 -0.91 14.85
C LEU A 139 -0.18 -2.28 14.18
N LEU A 140 -0.71 -2.34 12.96
CA LEU A 140 -0.80 -3.58 12.18
C LEU A 140 0.59 -4.18 11.96
N THR A 141 1.56 -3.35 11.58
CA THR A 141 2.96 -3.71 11.40
C THR A 141 3.58 -4.28 12.67
N GLY A 142 3.38 -3.60 13.81
CA GLY A 142 3.91 -4.05 15.10
C GLY A 142 3.28 -5.35 15.60
N LEU A 143 1.96 -5.49 15.42
CA LEU A 143 1.18 -6.57 16.01
C LEU A 143 0.98 -7.78 15.11
N CYS A 144 1.34 -7.74 13.83
CA CYS A 144 1.15 -8.86 12.88
C CYS A 144 1.98 -10.11 13.22
N GLY A 145 3.03 -9.96 14.05
CA GLY A 145 3.90 -11.06 14.45
C GLY A 145 5.13 -11.24 13.56
N ALA A 146 5.32 -10.39 12.56
CA ALA A 146 6.53 -10.39 11.74
C ALA A 146 7.75 -9.93 12.57
N ARG A 147 8.85 -10.63 12.41
CA ARG A 147 10.13 -10.30 13.10
C ARG A 147 10.82 -9.13 12.42
N ARG A 148 10.73 -9.03 11.10
CA ARG A 148 11.32 -7.98 10.31
C ARG A 148 10.21 -7.00 9.93
N ARG A 149 10.27 -5.80 10.48
CA ARG A 149 9.28 -4.75 10.28
C ARG A 149 9.98 -3.53 9.68
N VAL A 150 9.71 -3.28 8.43
CA VAL A 150 10.34 -2.23 7.61
C VAL A 150 9.33 -1.12 7.38
N GLY A 151 9.78 0.10 7.44
CA GLY A 151 8.92 1.25 7.17
C GLY A 151 9.67 2.56 7.26
N TYR A 152 9.00 3.64 6.90
CA TYR A 152 9.57 4.97 7.00
C TYR A 152 9.60 5.44 8.44
N HIS A 153 10.72 6.05 8.81
CA HIS A 153 10.95 6.58 10.15
C HIS A 153 11.31 8.07 10.09
N ILE A 154 10.84 8.80 11.10
CA ILE A 154 11.17 10.19 11.28
C ILE A 154 12.55 10.28 11.92
N PHE A 155 13.55 10.74 11.17
CA PHE A 155 14.89 10.97 11.69
C PHE A 155 15.10 12.41 12.16
N HIS A 156 14.37 13.39 11.58
CA HIS A 156 14.58 14.82 11.80
C HIS A 156 13.30 15.60 12.15
N GLY A 157 12.32 14.93 12.75
CA GLY A 157 11.12 15.61 13.24
C GLY A 157 10.03 15.87 12.20
N GLU A 158 10.26 15.58 10.93
CA GLU A 158 9.22 15.67 9.90
C GLU A 158 8.32 14.42 9.90
N GLY A 159 7.03 14.65 9.88
CA GLY A 159 6.02 13.59 9.77
C GLY A 159 5.34 13.24 11.09
N LEU A 160 4.68 12.08 11.10
CA LEU A 160 3.81 11.64 12.18
C LEU A 160 4.55 10.66 13.10
N TRP A 161 4.53 10.92 14.42
CA TRP A 161 5.00 9.93 15.38
C TRP A 161 4.09 8.68 15.32
N ARG A 162 4.68 7.52 15.02
CA ARG A 162 4.02 6.23 14.77
C ARG A 162 4.51 5.12 15.71
N GLY A 163 5.11 5.47 16.82
CA GLY A 163 5.78 4.53 17.72
C GLY A 163 7.17 4.14 17.24
N THR A 164 7.77 3.14 17.88
CA THR A 164 9.12 2.64 17.59
C THR A 164 9.14 1.14 17.35
N MET A 165 8.08 0.60 16.73
CA MET A 165 7.92 -0.84 16.52
C MET A 165 8.66 -1.37 15.29
N LEU A 166 9.22 -0.49 14.44
CA LEU A 166 10.02 -0.89 13.30
C LEU A 166 11.38 -1.46 13.73
N THR A 167 11.78 -2.55 13.10
CA THR A 167 13.12 -3.14 13.26
C THR A 167 14.10 -2.63 12.22
N ARG A 168 13.58 -2.16 11.07
CA ARG A 168 14.35 -1.57 9.99
C ARG A 168 13.74 -0.25 9.57
N LYS A 169 14.49 0.81 9.79
CA LYS A 169 14.03 2.19 9.62
C LYS A 169 14.59 2.76 8.35
N VAL A 170 13.74 3.22 7.45
CA VAL A 170 14.12 3.81 6.17
C VAL A 170 13.80 5.29 6.19
N HIS A 171 14.70 6.09 5.64
CA HIS A 171 14.46 7.51 5.43
C HIS A 171 13.60 7.71 4.18
N TYR A 172 12.48 8.44 4.31
CA TYR A 172 11.68 8.83 3.15
C TYR A 172 12.37 9.96 2.40
N ASN A 173 12.52 9.81 1.08
CA ASN A 173 13.08 10.87 0.23
C ASN A 173 11.96 11.52 -0.59
N PRO A 174 11.56 12.77 -0.27
CA PRO A 174 10.48 13.46 -1.00
C PRO A 174 10.90 13.96 -2.39
N HIS A 175 12.18 13.90 -2.73
CA HIS A 175 12.73 14.42 -4.00
C HIS A 175 12.83 13.35 -5.10
N ILE A 176 12.47 12.09 -4.81
CA ILE A 176 12.48 11.00 -5.79
C ILE A 176 11.08 10.44 -5.99
N HIS A 177 10.88 9.74 -7.10
CA HIS A 177 9.61 9.08 -7.39
C HIS A 177 9.24 8.09 -6.29
N ILE A 178 7.96 8.01 -5.90
CA ILE A 178 7.47 7.17 -4.79
C ILE A 178 7.82 5.68 -4.97
N ALA A 179 7.77 5.16 -6.20
CA ALA A 179 8.15 3.77 -6.48
C ALA A 179 9.62 3.47 -6.13
N LYS A 180 10.53 4.46 -6.24
CA LYS A 180 11.92 4.33 -5.78
C LYS A 180 11.98 4.23 -4.25
N ASN A 181 11.16 5.02 -3.54
CA ASN A 181 11.04 4.89 -2.10
C ASN A 181 10.53 3.50 -1.70
N PHE A 182 9.56 2.93 -2.41
CA PHE A 182 9.07 1.57 -2.15
C PHE A 182 10.15 0.49 -2.39
N ILE A 183 10.94 0.63 -3.44
CA ILE A 183 12.10 -0.25 -3.69
C ILE A 183 13.12 -0.13 -2.57
N SER A 184 13.36 1.07 -2.02
CA SER A 184 14.27 1.27 -0.88
C SER A 184 13.83 0.49 0.37
N LEU A 185 12.53 0.37 0.61
CA LEU A 185 12.00 -0.46 1.70
C LEU A 185 12.30 -1.95 1.46
N VAL A 186 12.20 -2.44 0.22
CA VAL A 186 12.57 -3.82 -0.12
C VAL A 186 14.06 -4.04 0.09
N HIS A 187 14.91 -3.11 -0.34
CA HIS A 187 16.35 -3.21 -0.06
C HIS A 187 16.63 -3.32 1.44
N ALA A 188 15.97 -2.47 2.25
CA ALA A 188 16.10 -2.53 3.70
C ALA A 188 15.59 -3.86 4.27
N ALA A 189 14.56 -4.46 3.66
CA ALA A 189 14.05 -5.77 4.07
C ALA A 189 15.09 -6.88 3.89
N PHE A 190 15.91 -6.83 2.84
CA PHE A 190 16.91 -7.85 2.54
C PHE A 190 18.33 -7.48 3.01
N ALA A 191 18.57 -6.24 3.45
CA ALA A 191 19.88 -5.78 3.92
C ALA A 191 20.32 -6.49 5.22
N LYS A 192 21.60 -6.45 5.52
CA LYS A 192 22.16 -6.87 6.80
C LYS A 192 21.75 -5.88 7.91
N GLU A 193 21.71 -6.36 9.18
CA GLU A 193 21.19 -5.56 10.30
C GLU A 193 22.00 -4.31 10.63
N GLU A 194 23.27 -4.26 10.25
CA GLU A 194 24.22 -3.19 10.57
C GLU A 194 24.04 -1.91 9.73
N GLU A 195 23.30 -2.00 8.62
CA GLU A 195 23.12 -0.88 7.70
C GLU A 195 21.88 -0.06 8.08
N GLN A 196 22.06 0.99 8.89
CA GLN A 196 20.99 1.95 9.21
C GLN A 196 21.52 3.39 9.21
N PRO A 197 20.73 4.40 8.73
CA PRO A 197 19.44 4.28 8.05
C PRO A 197 19.57 3.78 6.59
N PHE A 198 18.64 2.97 6.16
CA PHE A 198 18.60 2.39 4.80
C PHE A 198 18.05 3.40 3.79
N SER A 199 18.84 4.33 3.32
CA SER A 199 18.33 5.40 2.45
C SER A 199 19.23 5.76 1.26
N LYS A 200 20.45 5.24 1.20
CA LYS A 200 21.44 5.68 0.19
C LYS A 200 21.57 4.73 -0.98
N ILE A 201 20.45 4.26 -1.53
CA ILE A 201 20.47 3.35 -2.68
C ILE A 201 20.08 4.14 -3.92
N THR A 202 20.94 4.08 -4.94
CA THR A 202 20.62 4.60 -6.26
C THR A 202 19.72 3.61 -6.99
N ILE A 203 18.50 4.04 -7.31
CA ILE A 203 17.50 3.24 -8.02
C ILE A 203 17.25 3.90 -9.36
N SER A 204 17.45 3.16 -10.44
CA SER A 204 17.28 3.64 -11.82
C SER A 204 15.78 3.80 -12.17
N ASP A 205 15.50 4.56 -13.24
CA ASP A 205 14.13 4.70 -13.75
C ASP A 205 13.62 3.41 -14.42
N GLN A 206 14.53 2.54 -14.86
CA GLN A 206 14.18 1.23 -15.39
C GLN A 206 13.61 0.29 -14.32
N GLU A 207 14.10 0.40 -13.08
CA GLU A 207 13.65 -0.43 -11.97
C GLU A 207 12.23 -0.11 -11.50
N ILE A 208 11.70 1.07 -11.82
CA ILE A 208 10.36 1.51 -11.42
C ILE A 208 9.30 1.31 -12.50
N GLN A 209 9.62 0.64 -13.60
CA GLN A 209 8.65 0.37 -14.66
C GLN A 209 7.58 -0.61 -14.16
N LEU A 210 6.31 -0.24 -14.35
CA LEU A 210 5.16 -1.08 -14.02
C LEU A 210 5.06 -2.25 -15.00
N ALA A 211 4.51 -3.36 -14.53
CA ALA A 211 4.05 -4.42 -15.41
C ALA A 211 2.90 -3.92 -16.30
N HIS A 212 2.71 -4.54 -17.44
CA HIS A 212 1.55 -4.25 -18.29
C HIS A 212 0.28 -4.84 -17.67
N ALA A 213 -0.78 -4.04 -17.66
CA ALA A 213 -2.08 -4.52 -17.19
C ALA A 213 -2.59 -5.67 -18.09
N VAL A 214 -3.05 -6.73 -17.45
CA VAL A 214 -3.72 -7.84 -18.14
C VAL A 214 -5.19 -7.48 -18.30
N ILE A 215 -5.59 -7.19 -19.54
CA ILE A 215 -6.98 -6.82 -19.86
C ILE A 215 -7.76 -8.09 -20.21
N ASP A 216 -8.82 -8.38 -19.44
CA ASP A 216 -9.77 -9.43 -19.75
C ASP A 216 -10.45 -9.13 -21.11
N PRO A 217 -10.41 -10.04 -22.09
CA PRO A 217 -11.07 -9.86 -23.39
C PRO A 217 -12.55 -9.48 -23.28
N MET A 218 -13.28 -10.03 -22.31
CA MET A 218 -14.69 -9.69 -22.08
C MET A 218 -14.87 -8.24 -21.63
N VAL A 219 -13.98 -7.74 -20.75
CA VAL A 219 -13.98 -6.34 -20.31
C VAL A 219 -13.66 -5.43 -21.48
N LYS A 220 -12.70 -5.80 -22.32
CA LYS A 220 -12.38 -5.06 -23.56
C LYS A 220 -13.58 -4.95 -24.48
N GLN A 221 -14.26 -6.06 -24.75
CA GLN A 221 -15.47 -6.08 -25.59
C GLN A 221 -16.60 -5.24 -24.98
N TYR A 222 -16.83 -5.38 -23.67
CA TYR A 222 -17.83 -4.56 -22.96
C TYR A 222 -17.55 -3.06 -23.09
N LEU A 223 -16.30 -2.65 -22.91
CA LEU A 223 -15.90 -1.24 -23.04
C LEU A 223 -16.09 -0.71 -24.47
N GLN A 224 -15.77 -1.53 -25.49
CA GLN A 224 -16.01 -1.17 -26.88
C GLN A 224 -17.48 -0.90 -27.15
N LEU A 225 -18.36 -1.85 -26.78
CA LEU A 225 -19.80 -1.71 -26.92
C LEU A 225 -20.35 -0.50 -26.16
N ARG A 226 -19.82 -0.23 -24.95
CA ARG A 226 -20.24 0.92 -24.16
C ARG A 226 -19.87 2.25 -24.82
N ILE A 227 -18.67 2.35 -25.41
CA ILE A 227 -18.22 3.55 -26.13
C ILE A 227 -19.08 3.77 -27.38
N GLU A 228 -19.35 2.72 -28.15
CA GLU A 228 -20.21 2.78 -29.33
C GLU A 228 -21.64 3.23 -28.97
N ASN A 229 -22.22 2.70 -27.91
CA ASN A 229 -23.54 3.10 -27.42
C ASN A 229 -23.57 4.56 -26.96
N LEU A 230 -22.53 5.04 -26.26
CA LEU A 230 -22.43 6.44 -25.85
C LEU A 230 -22.30 7.38 -27.06
N ALA A 231 -21.51 6.99 -28.05
CA ALA A 231 -21.38 7.76 -29.30
C ALA A 231 -22.70 7.83 -30.05
N GLN A 232 -23.44 6.71 -30.12
CA GLN A 232 -24.77 6.67 -30.74
C GLN A 232 -25.78 7.56 -30.01
N GLN A 233 -25.81 7.54 -28.69
CA GLN A 233 -26.66 8.42 -27.87
C GLN A 233 -26.31 9.89 -28.06
N ALA A 234 -25.02 10.22 -28.25
CA ALA A 234 -24.55 11.55 -28.52
C ALA A 234 -24.69 11.97 -30.01
N MET A 235 -25.21 11.10 -30.87
CA MET A 235 -25.30 11.29 -32.33
C MET A 235 -23.95 11.59 -32.99
N ILE A 236 -22.84 11.03 -32.42
CA ILE A 236 -21.49 11.20 -32.96
C ILE A 236 -21.15 9.96 -33.82
N PRO A 237 -20.76 10.12 -35.07
CA PRO A 237 -20.31 9.02 -35.91
C PRO A 237 -19.00 8.47 -35.35
N PHE A 238 -19.07 7.29 -34.77
CA PHE A 238 -17.88 6.62 -34.14
C PHE A 238 -17.66 5.25 -34.77
N LYS A 239 -16.42 4.99 -35.19
CA LYS A 239 -15.95 3.66 -35.61
C LYS A 239 -14.70 3.31 -34.83
N HIS A 240 -14.74 2.20 -34.14
CA HIS A 240 -13.62 1.71 -33.34
C HIS A 240 -12.36 1.55 -34.21
N GLY A 241 -11.21 2.07 -33.73
CA GLY A 241 -9.93 2.04 -34.44
C GLY A 241 -9.73 3.13 -35.49
N GLN A 242 -10.75 3.90 -35.85
CA GLN A 242 -10.65 5.02 -36.81
C GLN A 242 -10.56 6.39 -36.10
N GLN A 243 -11.18 6.55 -34.95
CA GLN A 243 -11.12 7.78 -34.16
C GLN A 243 -10.25 7.63 -32.91
N ARG A 244 -9.67 8.73 -32.48
CA ARG A 244 -8.97 8.82 -31.20
C ARG A 244 -9.97 9.06 -30.09
N ILE A 245 -9.80 8.37 -28.97
CA ILE A 245 -10.58 8.56 -27.75
C ILE A 245 -9.74 9.38 -26.80
N ILE A 246 -10.27 10.50 -26.31
CA ILE A 246 -9.65 11.31 -25.26
C ILE A 246 -10.44 11.08 -23.98
N LEU A 247 -9.77 10.55 -22.96
CA LEU A 247 -10.36 10.37 -21.64
C LEU A 247 -9.95 11.53 -20.74
N ILE A 248 -10.92 12.30 -20.25
CA ILE A 248 -10.71 13.39 -19.32
C ILE A 248 -11.28 12.97 -17.96
N ASN A 249 -10.43 12.98 -16.93
CA ASN A 249 -10.86 12.78 -15.55
C ASN A 249 -10.70 14.08 -14.75
N PRO A 250 -11.76 14.91 -14.63
CA PRO A 250 -11.69 16.20 -13.95
C PRO A 250 -11.74 16.11 -12.43
N ASN A 251 -11.88 14.91 -11.87
CA ASN A 251 -12.09 14.71 -10.44
C ASN A 251 -10.81 14.36 -9.69
N ALA A 252 -10.68 14.94 -8.47
CA ALA A 252 -9.84 14.42 -7.40
C ALA A 252 -10.76 13.87 -6.28
N SER A 253 -10.23 12.98 -5.45
CA SER A 253 -10.96 12.49 -4.28
C SER A 253 -11.28 13.63 -3.29
N ASP A 254 -12.26 13.41 -2.41
CA ASP A 254 -12.59 14.36 -1.34
C ASP A 254 -11.46 14.52 -0.31
N LEU A 255 -10.43 13.70 -0.39
CA LEU A 255 -9.23 13.77 0.44
C LEU A 255 -8.44 15.07 0.20
N LEU A 256 -8.35 15.53 -1.04
CA LEU A 256 -7.60 16.72 -1.46
C LEU A 256 -8.41 17.53 -2.50
N PRO A 257 -9.50 18.23 -2.08
CA PRO A 257 -10.36 18.98 -2.99
C PRO A 257 -9.61 20.06 -3.79
N GLN A 258 -8.51 20.59 -3.23
CA GLN A 258 -7.66 21.60 -3.87
C GLN A 258 -6.92 21.06 -5.12
N ARG A 259 -6.91 19.76 -5.36
CA ARG A 259 -6.40 19.13 -6.60
C ARG A 259 -7.43 19.13 -7.74
N ARG A 260 -8.68 19.54 -7.47
CA ARG A 260 -9.71 19.63 -8.49
C ARG A 260 -9.51 20.90 -9.29
N TRP A 261 -9.45 20.76 -10.59
CA TRP A 261 -9.56 21.89 -11.52
C TRP A 261 -11.01 22.28 -11.71
N ALA A 262 -11.28 23.57 -11.90
CA ALA A 262 -12.63 24.02 -12.21
C ALA A 262 -13.10 23.40 -13.53
N PRO A 263 -14.34 22.87 -13.63
CA PRO A 263 -14.82 22.18 -14.83
C PRO A 263 -14.69 23.03 -16.12
N GLU A 264 -14.83 24.33 -15.98
CA GLU A 264 -14.74 25.30 -17.11
C GLU A 264 -13.37 25.27 -17.78
N ARG A 265 -12.30 24.97 -17.01
CA ARG A 265 -10.92 24.90 -17.51
C ARG A 265 -10.62 23.65 -18.32
N PHE A 266 -11.53 22.67 -18.35
CA PHE A 266 -11.40 21.47 -19.19
C PHE A 266 -12.10 21.66 -20.55
N SER A 267 -12.87 22.72 -20.72
CA SER A 267 -13.58 23.06 -21.97
C SER A 267 -12.85 24.11 -22.83
N GLU A 268 -11.81 24.75 -22.32
CA GLU A 268 -10.89 25.61 -23.04
C GLU A 268 -9.81 24.80 -23.78
#